data_2e9cc6b8bb2e457d2af1e759d0fce20c
#
_entry.id   2e9cc6b8bb2e457d2af1e759d0fce20c
#
_cell.length_a   1.000
_cell.length_b   1.000
_cell.length_c   1.000
_cell.angle_alpha   90.00
_cell.angle_beta   90.00
_cell.angle_gamma   90.00
#
_symmetry.space_group_name_H-M   'P 1'
#
loop_
_entity.id
_entity.type
_entity.pdbx_description
1 polymer ?
#
loop_
_entity_poly.entity_id
_entity_poly.type
_entity_poly.pdbx_seq_one_letter_code
_entity_poly.pdbx_strand_id
1 'polypeptide(L)'
;GEMIYKGQSWKPGNMVEAQKAGISMVLQEANTIPDCTVAENLLAGRFDEFSKFGFVSMKKANEEAERMLQKFGITNIHVKDSINKLTFEDRKLIEIVRCVSDETEVFVVDETTTALSLEGRQILYKLIHEMKDRGKSVIFISHDMDEILEQCTDLTVLRDGNIIGHLNRKEMDAPNAVQRIRYMMVGREIGEAYYREDYDTSHSDAVALELKNI
;
A
#
# COMPACT_ATOMS: atom_id res chain seq x y z
N GLY A 1 14.33 -14.80 -13.27
CA GLY A 1 14.23 -13.42 -13.73
C GLY A 1 15.48 -12.62 -13.41
N GLU A 2 15.64 -11.50 -14.05
CA GLU A 2 16.74 -10.55 -13.79
C GLU A 2 16.14 -9.24 -13.28
N MET A 3 16.83 -8.59 -12.35
CA MET A 3 16.46 -7.28 -11.83
C MET A 3 17.56 -6.29 -12.19
N ILE A 4 17.18 -5.19 -12.83
CA ILE A 4 18.09 -4.09 -13.17
C ILE A 4 17.64 -2.86 -12.37
N TYR A 5 18.56 -2.31 -11.56
CA TYR A 5 18.31 -1.12 -10.77
C TYR A 5 19.42 -0.08 -11.05
N LYS A 6 19.02 1.15 -11.37
CA LYS A 6 19.94 2.23 -11.77
C LYS A 6 20.94 1.80 -12.88
N GLY A 7 20.45 1.00 -13.83
CA GLY A 7 21.22 0.52 -14.99
C GLY A 7 22.20 -0.62 -14.70
N GLN A 8 22.19 -1.20 -13.51
CA GLN A 8 23.04 -2.32 -13.13
C GLN A 8 22.22 -3.53 -12.70
N SER A 9 22.74 -4.73 -12.98
CA SER A 9 22.13 -5.97 -12.45
C SER A 9 22.15 -5.90 -10.93
N TRP A 10 20.99 -6.11 -10.30
CA TRP A 10 20.82 -5.93 -8.87
C TRP A 10 20.10 -7.10 -8.23
N LYS A 11 20.64 -7.60 -7.15
CA LYS A 11 20.06 -8.70 -6.38
C LYS A 11 20.34 -8.47 -4.89
N PRO A 12 19.44 -7.81 -4.15
CA PRO A 12 19.63 -7.59 -2.72
C PRO A 12 19.62 -8.90 -1.96
N GLY A 13 20.50 -9.01 -0.97
CA GLY A 13 20.58 -10.18 -0.11
C GLY A 13 19.46 -10.24 0.93
N ASN A 14 18.89 -9.07 1.28
CA ASN A 14 17.83 -8.93 2.27
C ASN A 14 17.11 -7.57 2.13
N MET A 15 16.02 -7.42 2.90
CA MET A 15 15.20 -6.20 2.90
C MET A 15 15.97 -4.95 3.36
N VAL A 16 16.87 -5.06 4.32
CA VAL A 16 17.67 -3.93 4.83
C VAL A 16 18.58 -3.37 3.73
N GLU A 17 19.17 -4.25 2.92
CA GLU A 17 19.99 -3.84 1.77
C GLU A 17 19.13 -3.13 0.71
N ALA A 18 17.93 -3.62 0.43
CA ALA A 18 16.98 -2.97 -0.47
C ALA A 18 16.60 -1.57 0.03
N GLN A 19 16.28 -1.43 1.32
CA GLN A 19 15.97 -0.14 1.93
C GLN A 19 17.12 0.85 1.85
N LYS A 20 18.35 0.41 2.13
CA LYS A 20 19.56 1.24 1.98
C LYS A 20 19.80 1.67 0.53
N ALA A 21 19.36 0.89 -0.43
CA ALA A 21 19.42 1.25 -1.85
C ALA A 21 18.31 2.22 -2.28
N GLY A 22 17.38 2.56 -1.38
CA GLY A 22 16.26 3.47 -1.63
C GLY A 22 14.97 2.77 -2.09
N ILE A 23 14.83 1.46 -1.86
CA ILE A 23 13.60 0.72 -2.18
C ILE A 23 12.87 0.42 -0.88
N SER A 24 11.66 0.95 -0.73
CA SER A 24 10.80 0.76 0.44
C SER A 24 9.49 0.11 0.03
N MET A 25 8.91 -0.68 0.92
CA MET A 25 7.68 -1.43 0.67
C MET A 25 6.76 -1.39 1.88
N VAL A 26 5.48 -1.14 1.61
CA VAL A 26 4.37 -1.36 2.56
C VAL A 26 3.65 -2.63 2.14
N LEU A 27 3.57 -3.57 3.06
CA LEU A 27 2.92 -4.87 2.86
C LEU A 27 1.42 -4.78 3.13
N GLN A 28 0.66 -5.75 2.64
CA GLN A 28 -0.78 -5.89 2.91
C GLN A 28 -1.07 -5.95 4.43
N GLU A 29 -0.31 -6.75 5.17
CA GLU A 29 -0.42 -6.83 6.63
C GLU A 29 0.31 -5.67 7.31
N ALA A 30 -0.21 -5.21 8.47
CA ALA A 30 0.47 -4.17 9.24
C ALA A 30 1.75 -4.73 9.89
N ASN A 31 2.88 -4.14 9.56
CA ASN A 31 4.20 -4.54 10.05
C ASN A 31 4.73 -3.51 11.06
N THR A 32 4.06 -3.41 12.20
CA THR A 32 4.49 -2.57 13.32
C THR A 32 5.15 -3.38 14.42
N ILE A 33 6.06 -2.77 15.17
CA ILE A 33 6.77 -3.40 16.30
C ILE A 33 5.86 -3.27 17.53
N PRO A 34 5.31 -4.38 18.05
CA PRO A 34 4.43 -4.34 19.22
C PRO A 34 5.18 -3.83 20.45
N ASP A 35 4.45 -3.34 21.44
CA ASP A 35 4.93 -2.83 22.72
C ASP A 35 5.90 -1.62 22.65
N CYS A 36 6.11 -1.09 21.46
CA CYS A 36 6.85 0.14 21.21
C CYS A 36 5.90 1.35 21.06
N THR A 37 6.45 2.53 21.20
CA THR A 37 5.74 3.78 20.91
C THR A 37 5.62 4.04 19.42
N VAL A 38 4.78 4.98 19.03
CA VAL A 38 4.66 5.47 17.65
C VAL A 38 6.01 6.00 17.14
N ALA A 39 6.72 6.80 17.96
CA ALA A 39 8.05 7.31 17.58
C ALA A 39 9.06 6.19 17.32
N GLU A 40 9.06 5.16 18.16
CA GLU A 40 9.94 4.00 17.97
C GLU A 40 9.62 3.23 16.69
N ASN A 41 8.34 3.12 16.35
CA ASN A 41 7.91 2.50 15.11
C ASN A 41 8.29 3.34 13.87
N LEU A 42 8.09 4.66 13.91
CA LEU A 42 8.43 5.57 12.80
C LEU A 42 9.95 5.60 12.52
N LEU A 43 10.76 5.54 13.58
CA LEU A 43 12.21 5.66 13.51
C LEU A 43 12.93 4.32 13.61
N ALA A 44 12.22 3.20 13.47
CA ALA A 44 12.82 1.87 13.51
C ALA A 44 13.96 1.74 12.49
N GLY A 45 15.15 1.36 12.97
CA GLY A 45 16.36 1.27 12.16
C GLY A 45 17.12 2.60 11.96
N ARG A 46 16.64 3.73 12.54
CA ARG A 46 17.25 5.07 12.39
C ARG A 46 17.69 5.71 13.72
N PHE A 47 17.66 4.99 14.83
CA PHE A 47 17.99 5.55 16.15
C PHE A 47 19.44 6.04 16.26
N ASP A 48 20.34 5.54 15.44
CA ASP A 48 21.72 6.01 15.39
C ASP A 48 21.83 7.50 15.02
N GLU A 49 20.88 8.04 14.24
CA GLU A 49 20.80 9.46 13.88
C GLU A 49 20.59 10.37 15.10
N PHE A 50 19.98 9.82 16.15
CA PHE A 50 19.66 10.53 17.40
C PHE A 50 20.60 10.16 18.55
N SER A 51 21.63 9.36 18.27
CA SER A 51 22.58 8.89 19.26
C SER A 51 23.79 9.81 19.37
N LYS A 52 24.23 10.06 20.61
CA LYS A 52 25.50 10.74 20.91
C LYS A 52 26.18 10.07 22.08
N PHE A 53 27.44 9.67 21.91
CA PHE A 53 28.22 8.95 22.94
C PHE A 53 27.52 7.69 23.49
N GLY A 54 26.78 6.97 22.64
CA GLY A 54 26.07 5.73 23.02
C GLY A 54 24.69 5.96 23.67
N PHE A 55 24.24 7.21 23.86
CA PHE A 55 22.94 7.55 24.42
C PHE A 55 22.01 8.11 23.36
N VAL A 56 20.81 7.56 23.25
CA VAL A 56 19.75 8.04 22.34
C VAL A 56 18.99 9.20 22.97
N SER A 57 18.88 10.32 22.26
CA SER A 57 18.04 11.44 22.66
C SER A 57 16.58 11.21 22.26
N MET A 58 15.78 10.63 23.14
CA MET A 58 14.35 10.41 22.91
C MET A 58 13.58 11.72 22.64
N LYS A 59 14.05 12.85 23.19
CA LYS A 59 13.44 14.16 22.88
C LYS A 59 13.56 14.47 21.39
N LYS A 60 14.76 14.37 20.81
CA LYS A 60 14.99 14.62 19.37
C LYS A 60 14.28 13.61 18.49
N ALA A 61 14.27 12.36 18.90
CA ALA A 61 13.56 11.29 18.19
C ALA A 61 12.05 11.60 18.13
N ASN A 62 11.44 11.98 19.24
CA ASN A 62 10.01 12.35 19.27
C ASN A 62 9.72 13.60 18.42
N GLU A 63 10.58 14.64 18.47
CA GLU A 63 10.44 15.84 17.64
C GLU A 63 10.52 15.51 16.15
N GLU A 64 11.37 14.56 15.75
CA GLU A 64 11.44 14.08 14.37
C GLU A 64 10.19 13.29 13.99
N ALA A 65 9.76 12.35 14.82
CA ALA A 65 8.55 11.58 14.60
C ALA A 65 7.31 12.49 14.46
N GLU A 66 7.18 13.52 15.27
CA GLU A 66 6.11 14.52 15.14
C GLU A 66 6.19 15.26 13.80
N ARG A 67 7.38 15.67 13.35
CA ARG A 67 7.54 16.28 12.02
C ARG A 67 7.15 15.35 10.89
N MET A 68 7.50 14.07 11.00
CA MET A 68 7.10 13.07 10.01
C MET A 68 5.58 12.98 9.90
N LEU A 69 4.85 12.85 11.01
CA LEU A 69 3.38 12.80 11.00
C LEU A 69 2.77 14.09 10.46
N GLN A 70 3.25 15.25 10.87
CA GLN A 70 2.77 16.56 10.42
C GLN A 70 2.95 16.76 8.92
N LYS A 71 4.06 16.31 8.33
CA LYS A 71 4.30 16.37 6.88
C LYS A 71 3.18 15.68 6.08
N PHE A 72 2.60 14.62 6.63
CA PHE A 72 1.50 13.88 6.01
C PHE A 72 0.11 14.35 6.47
N GLY A 73 0.03 15.38 7.34
CA GLY A 73 -1.24 15.90 7.86
C GLY A 73 -1.88 15.00 8.93
N ILE A 74 -1.14 14.07 9.50
CA ILE A 74 -1.61 13.17 10.55
C ILE A 74 -1.45 13.89 11.90
N THR A 75 -2.56 14.34 12.50
CA THR A 75 -2.56 15.15 13.73
C THR A 75 -3.24 14.47 14.90
N ASN A 76 -3.93 13.38 14.68
CA ASN A 76 -4.68 12.61 15.67
C ASN A 76 -3.85 11.53 16.38
N ILE A 77 -2.62 11.30 15.95
CA ILE A 77 -1.71 10.29 16.52
C ILE A 77 -0.61 10.97 17.32
N HIS A 78 -0.42 10.55 18.58
CA HIS A 78 0.63 11.06 19.43
C HIS A 78 1.86 10.15 19.43
N VAL A 79 3.03 10.71 19.20
CA VAL A 79 4.29 9.95 19.02
C VAL A 79 4.70 9.12 20.24
N LYS A 80 4.20 9.49 21.45
CA LYS A 80 4.47 8.76 22.70
C LYS A 80 3.46 7.66 23.02
N ASP A 81 2.39 7.56 22.24
CA ASP A 81 1.40 6.51 22.44
C ASP A 81 1.97 5.13 22.10
N SER A 82 1.52 4.13 22.82
CA SER A 82 1.83 2.74 22.48
C SER A 82 1.12 2.36 21.17
N ILE A 83 1.84 1.74 20.26
CA ILE A 83 1.31 1.26 18.97
C ILE A 83 0.10 0.32 19.15
N ASN A 84 0.06 -0.43 20.24
CA ASN A 84 -1.01 -1.38 20.54
C ASN A 84 -2.37 -0.71 20.82
N LYS A 85 -2.40 0.58 21.16
CA LYS A 85 -3.63 1.35 21.40
C LYS A 85 -4.26 1.88 20.12
N LEU A 86 -3.52 1.86 19.03
CA LEU A 86 -3.94 2.43 17.76
C LEU A 86 -4.82 1.47 16.96
N THR A 87 -5.69 2.04 16.14
CA THR A 87 -6.48 1.28 15.18
C THR A 87 -5.59 0.60 14.13
N PHE A 88 -6.14 -0.33 13.39
CA PHE A 88 -5.41 -0.97 12.30
C PHE A 88 -5.00 0.04 11.23
N GLU A 89 -5.90 0.97 10.89
CA GLU A 89 -5.63 2.06 9.95
C GLU A 89 -4.51 2.97 10.41
N ASP A 90 -4.54 3.43 11.67
CA ASP A 90 -3.48 4.30 12.21
C ASP A 90 -2.11 3.62 12.15
N ARG A 91 -2.05 2.33 12.48
CA ARG A 91 -0.81 1.54 12.35
C ARG A 91 -0.33 1.45 10.91
N LYS A 92 -1.26 1.31 9.96
CA LYS A 92 -0.94 1.29 8.53
C LYS A 92 -0.43 2.65 8.04
N LEU A 93 -1.01 3.75 8.51
CA LEU A 93 -0.51 5.10 8.22
C LEU A 93 0.91 5.32 8.76
N ILE A 94 1.20 4.85 9.99
CA ILE A 94 2.55 4.90 10.57
C ILE A 94 3.55 4.12 9.71
N GLU A 95 3.17 2.94 9.23
CA GLU A 95 4.00 2.12 8.34
C GLU A 95 4.29 2.86 7.03
N ILE A 96 3.28 3.46 6.40
CA ILE A 96 3.43 4.26 5.18
C ILE A 96 4.41 5.41 5.41
N VAL A 97 4.22 6.19 6.48
CA VAL A 97 5.10 7.32 6.83
C VAL A 97 6.53 6.87 7.08
N ARG A 98 6.74 5.73 7.77
CA ARG A 98 8.06 5.14 8.02
C ARG A 98 8.76 4.76 6.72
N CYS A 99 8.03 4.22 5.74
CA CYS A 99 8.60 3.71 4.48
C CYS A 99 9.04 4.82 3.53
N VAL A 100 8.60 6.07 3.74
CA VAL A 100 8.91 7.17 2.83
C VAL A 100 9.87 8.16 3.48
N SER A 101 11.06 8.21 2.92
CA SER A 101 12.10 9.19 3.24
C SER A 101 12.51 9.95 1.97
N ASP A 102 13.33 10.97 2.11
CA ASP A 102 13.89 11.70 0.95
C ASP A 102 14.81 10.81 0.10
N GLU A 103 15.37 9.76 0.70
CA GLU A 103 16.25 8.77 0.04
C GLU A 103 15.46 7.68 -0.69
N THR A 104 14.13 7.57 -0.47
CA THR A 104 13.31 6.58 -1.16
C THR A 104 13.21 6.91 -2.65
N GLU A 105 13.66 5.99 -3.49
CA GLU A 105 13.65 6.08 -4.96
C GLU A 105 12.52 5.25 -5.58
N VAL A 106 12.23 4.08 -4.96
CA VAL A 106 11.15 3.19 -5.38
C VAL A 106 10.30 2.88 -4.16
N PHE A 107 9.02 3.18 -4.24
CA PHE A 107 8.05 2.88 -3.20
C PHE A 107 7.07 1.82 -3.70
N VAL A 108 7.00 0.69 -3.01
CA VAL A 108 6.10 -0.41 -3.35
C VAL A 108 4.93 -0.41 -2.37
N VAL A 109 3.72 -0.38 -2.91
CA VAL A 109 2.46 -0.39 -2.14
C VAL A 109 1.69 -1.65 -2.54
N ASP A 110 1.55 -2.58 -1.59
CA ASP A 110 0.92 -3.88 -1.83
C ASP A 110 -0.43 -3.96 -1.11
N GLU A 111 -1.53 -3.89 -1.88
CA GLU A 111 -2.94 -3.98 -1.44
C GLU A 111 -3.27 -3.18 -0.16
N THR A 112 -2.57 -2.09 0.06
CA THR A 112 -2.63 -1.31 1.33
C THR A 112 -3.94 -0.54 1.48
N THR A 113 -4.58 -0.16 0.38
CA THR A 113 -5.78 0.70 0.36
C THR A 113 -7.00 0.06 1.00
N THR A 114 -7.08 -1.27 1.03
CA THR A 114 -8.16 -2.02 1.71
C THR A 114 -8.20 -1.78 3.22
N ALA A 115 -7.07 -1.39 3.80
CA ALA A 115 -6.90 -1.11 5.22
C ALA A 115 -7.16 0.36 5.60
N LEU A 116 -7.41 1.23 4.63
CA LEU A 116 -7.51 2.67 4.80
C LEU A 116 -8.93 3.18 4.58
N SER A 117 -9.35 4.14 5.39
CA SER A 117 -10.53 4.97 5.15
C SER A 117 -10.33 5.85 3.90
N LEU A 118 -11.36 6.59 3.53
CA LEU A 118 -11.26 7.55 2.43
C LEU A 118 -10.16 8.59 2.67
N GLU A 119 -10.09 9.12 3.90
CA GLU A 119 -9.06 10.09 4.31
C GLU A 119 -7.66 9.47 4.27
N GLY A 120 -7.51 8.25 4.77
CA GLY A 120 -6.24 7.51 4.73
C GLY A 120 -5.76 7.25 3.31
N ARG A 121 -6.67 6.88 2.39
CA ARG A 121 -6.36 6.73 0.96
C ARG A 121 -5.91 8.05 0.33
N GLN A 122 -6.55 9.17 0.66
CA GLN A 122 -6.14 10.48 0.15
C GLN A 122 -4.71 10.85 0.59
N ILE A 123 -4.32 10.52 1.83
CA ILE A 123 -2.94 10.70 2.30
C ILE A 123 -1.98 9.87 1.43
N LEU A 124 -2.29 8.59 1.19
CA LEU A 124 -1.46 7.71 0.36
C LEU A 124 -1.35 8.22 -1.09
N TYR A 125 -2.47 8.60 -1.71
CA TYR A 125 -2.47 9.08 -3.10
C TYR A 125 -1.71 10.40 -3.26
N LYS A 126 -1.86 11.33 -2.31
CA LYS A 126 -1.05 12.55 -2.27
C LYS A 126 0.44 12.23 -2.23
N LEU A 127 0.84 11.25 -1.40
CA LEU A 127 2.21 10.80 -1.32
C LEU A 127 2.71 10.21 -2.65
N ILE A 128 1.91 9.35 -3.30
CA ILE A 128 2.24 8.77 -4.60
C ILE A 128 2.50 9.87 -5.63
N HIS A 129 1.63 10.89 -5.68
CA HIS A 129 1.77 12.02 -6.58
C HIS A 129 3.02 12.87 -6.26
N GLU A 130 3.28 13.16 -4.98
CA GLU A 130 4.50 13.89 -4.58
C GLU A 130 5.78 13.14 -4.97
N MET A 131 5.80 11.81 -4.83
CA MET A 131 6.94 11.00 -5.27
C MET A 131 7.13 11.05 -6.77
N LYS A 132 6.05 10.91 -7.54
CA LYS A 132 6.06 11.02 -9.00
C LYS A 132 6.58 12.39 -9.44
N ASP A 133 6.12 13.48 -8.84
CA ASP A 133 6.53 14.84 -9.17
C ASP A 133 8.02 15.08 -8.89
N ARG A 134 8.60 14.34 -7.96
CA ARG A 134 10.05 14.32 -7.67
C ARG A 134 10.84 13.37 -8.58
N GLY A 135 10.20 12.76 -9.59
CA GLY A 135 10.85 11.82 -10.51
C GLY A 135 11.16 10.45 -9.91
N LYS A 136 10.51 10.11 -8.80
CA LYS A 136 10.63 8.82 -8.14
C LYS A 136 9.64 7.80 -8.71
N SER A 137 9.87 6.53 -8.47
CA SER A 137 9.02 5.44 -8.97
C SER A 137 8.11 4.90 -7.88
N VAL A 138 6.86 4.61 -8.24
CA VAL A 138 5.93 3.91 -7.35
C VAL A 138 5.42 2.66 -8.05
N ILE A 139 5.49 1.52 -7.39
CA ILE A 139 4.87 0.27 -7.81
C ILE A 139 3.62 0.09 -6.94
N PHE A 140 2.46 0.20 -7.56
CA PHE A 140 1.18 0.12 -6.89
C PHE A 140 0.47 -1.17 -7.26
N ILE A 141 0.28 -2.06 -6.29
CA ILE A 141 -0.39 -3.34 -6.46
C ILE A 141 -1.79 -3.22 -5.87
N SER A 142 -2.80 -3.38 -6.70
CA SER A 142 -4.21 -3.33 -6.31
C SER A 142 -5.04 -4.25 -7.20
N HIS A 143 -6.18 -4.67 -6.70
CA HIS A 143 -7.25 -5.30 -7.49
C HIS A 143 -8.43 -4.35 -7.72
N ASP A 144 -8.37 -3.13 -7.19
CA ASP A 144 -9.36 -2.08 -7.41
C ASP A 144 -9.08 -1.36 -8.74
N MET A 145 -10.03 -1.52 -9.68
CA MET A 145 -9.88 -1.00 -11.03
C MET A 145 -9.88 0.53 -11.07
N ASP A 146 -10.69 1.15 -10.23
CA ASP A 146 -10.83 2.61 -10.19
C ASP A 146 -9.53 3.24 -9.67
N GLU A 147 -8.93 2.65 -8.63
CA GLU A 147 -7.62 3.08 -8.13
C GLU A 147 -6.52 2.95 -9.20
N ILE A 148 -6.47 1.80 -9.89
CA ILE A 148 -5.47 1.55 -10.94
C ILE A 148 -5.60 2.58 -12.05
N LEU A 149 -6.81 2.80 -12.54
CA LEU A 149 -7.05 3.74 -13.63
C LEU A 149 -6.80 5.19 -13.24
N GLU A 150 -7.01 5.56 -11.99
CA GLU A 150 -6.78 6.92 -11.51
C GLU A 150 -5.31 7.20 -11.18
N GLN A 151 -4.64 6.28 -10.49
CA GLN A 151 -3.33 6.52 -9.89
C GLN A 151 -2.15 6.12 -10.79
N CYS A 152 -2.33 5.15 -11.71
CA CYS A 152 -1.22 4.55 -12.45
C CYS A 152 -1.01 5.20 -13.82
N THR A 153 0.25 5.24 -14.27
CA THR A 153 0.65 5.66 -15.63
C THR A 153 0.80 4.48 -16.58
N ASP A 154 1.15 3.34 -16.03
CA ASP A 154 1.38 2.08 -16.71
C ASP A 154 0.81 0.94 -15.90
N LEU A 155 0.27 -0.07 -16.55
CA LEU A 155 -0.31 -1.25 -15.93
C LEU A 155 0.31 -2.51 -16.50
N THR A 156 0.72 -3.42 -15.63
CA THR A 156 1.08 -4.79 -15.98
C THR A 156 0.13 -5.75 -15.28
N VAL A 157 -0.56 -6.58 -16.04
CA VAL A 157 -1.46 -7.61 -15.51
C VAL A 157 -0.70 -8.92 -15.34
N LEU A 158 -0.70 -9.42 -14.11
CA LEU A 158 -0.16 -10.72 -13.73
C LEU A 158 -1.31 -11.70 -13.45
N ARG A 159 -1.21 -12.91 -13.95
CA ARG A 159 -2.11 -14.02 -13.66
C ARG A 159 -1.35 -15.34 -13.64
N ASP A 160 -1.56 -16.13 -12.59
CA ASP A 160 -0.91 -17.45 -12.43
C ASP A 160 0.63 -17.38 -12.60
N GLY A 161 1.25 -16.29 -12.08
CA GLY A 161 2.69 -16.07 -12.18
C GLY A 161 3.22 -15.63 -13.56
N ASN A 162 2.33 -15.38 -14.52
CA ASN A 162 2.70 -14.96 -15.88
C ASN A 162 2.25 -13.52 -16.16
N ILE A 163 3.04 -12.79 -16.95
CA ILE A 163 2.64 -11.50 -17.50
C ILE A 163 1.64 -11.77 -18.63
N ILE A 164 0.39 -11.30 -18.46
CA ILE A 164 -0.68 -11.46 -19.45
C ILE A 164 -0.73 -10.28 -20.40
N GLY A 165 -0.39 -9.10 -19.93
CA GLY A 165 -0.38 -7.91 -20.77
C GLY A 165 0.16 -6.71 -20.05
N HIS A 166 0.44 -5.68 -20.85
CA HIS A 166 0.88 -4.38 -20.42
C HIS A 166 0.06 -3.31 -21.14
N LEU A 167 -0.34 -2.27 -20.42
CA LEU A 167 -1.05 -1.10 -20.96
C LEU A 167 -0.34 0.18 -20.49
N ASN A 168 -0.14 1.09 -21.41
CA ASN A 168 0.29 2.46 -21.10
C ASN A 168 -0.92 3.35 -20.81
N ARG A 169 -0.68 4.59 -20.38
CA ARG A 169 -1.75 5.55 -20.04
C ARG A 169 -2.80 5.70 -21.14
N LYS A 170 -2.38 5.83 -22.41
CA LYS A 170 -3.30 6.01 -23.54
C LYS A 170 -4.23 4.81 -23.74
N GLU A 171 -3.71 3.59 -23.51
CA GLU A 171 -4.49 2.36 -23.59
C GLU A 171 -5.43 2.21 -22.40
N MET A 172 -5.02 2.71 -21.22
CA MET A 172 -5.86 2.74 -20.01
C MET A 172 -6.99 3.77 -20.10
N ASP A 173 -6.81 4.86 -20.85
CA ASP A 173 -7.84 5.87 -21.10
C ASP A 173 -8.84 5.49 -22.21
N ALA A 174 -8.62 4.37 -22.88
CA ALA A 174 -9.52 3.92 -23.95
C ALA A 174 -10.89 3.46 -23.39
N PRO A 175 -12.01 3.71 -24.10
CA PRO A 175 -13.35 3.37 -23.62
C PRO A 175 -13.55 1.89 -23.22
N ASN A 176 -12.78 0.99 -23.80
CA ASN A 176 -12.84 -0.47 -23.55
C ASN A 176 -11.74 -0.97 -22.58
N ALA A 177 -10.98 -0.07 -21.97
CA ALA A 177 -9.84 -0.42 -21.11
C ALA A 177 -10.27 -1.34 -19.94
N VAL A 178 -11.33 -0.98 -19.24
CA VAL A 178 -11.86 -1.76 -18.10
C VAL A 178 -12.18 -3.20 -18.51
N GLN A 179 -12.88 -3.39 -19.63
CA GLN A 179 -13.23 -4.72 -20.11
C GLN A 179 -11.99 -5.51 -20.51
N ARG A 180 -11.04 -4.86 -21.20
CA ARG A 180 -9.76 -5.48 -21.59
C ARG A 180 -8.94 -5.91 -20.38
N ILE A 181 -8.83 -5.07 -19.36
CA ILE A 181 -8.11 -5.38 -18.12
C ILE A 181 -8.78 -6.54 -17.39
N ARG A 182 -10.11 -6.50 -17.23
CA ARG A 182 -10.88 -7.61 -16.61
C ARG A 182 -10.66 -8.92 -17.34
N TYR A 183 -10.71 -8.91 -18.68
CA TYR A 183 -10.42 -10.09 -19.50
C TYR A 183 -9.03 -10.64 -19.22
N MET A 184 -8.01 -9.77 -19.17
CA MET A 184 -6.63 -10.20 -18.86
C MET A 184 -6.52 -10.79 -17.46
N MET A 185 -7.20 -10.22 -16.45
CA MET A 185 -7.18 -10.72 -15.08
C MET A 185 -7.88 -12.07 -14.91
N VAL A 186 -9.04 -12.25 -15.53
CA VAL A 186 -9.90 -13.45 -15.33
C VAL A 186 -9.68 -14.52 -16.40
N GLY A 187 -9.27 -14.13 -17.62
CA GLY A 187 -8.99 -15.05 -18.72
C GLY A 187 -10.22 -15.50 -19.51
N ARG A 188 -11.37 -14.96 -19.23
CA ARG A 188 -12.62 -15.19 -19.96
C ARG A 188 -13.44 -13.91 -20.03
N GLU A 189 -14.26 -13.76 -21.06
CA GLU A 189 -15.24 -12.69 -21.07
C GLU A 189 -16.22 -12.89 -19.92
N ILE A 190 -16.30 -11.87 -19.07
CA ILE A 190 -17.36 -11.81 -18.08
C ILE A 190 -18.56 -11.24 -18.85
N GLY A 191 -19.43 -12.10 -19.32
CA GLY A 191 -20.70 -11.70 -19.93
C GLY A 191 -21.55 -10.90 -18.94
N GLU A 192 -22.56 -10.18 -19.44
CA GLU A 192 -23.49 -9.44 -18.59
C GLU A 192 -24.27 -10.34 -17.61
N ALA A 193 -24.32 -11.63 -17.89
CA ALA A 193 -24.91 -12.64 -16.98
C ALA A 193 -23.92 -12.95 -15.83
N TYR A 194 -23.91 -12.09 -14.81
CA TYR A 194 -23.13 -12.29 -13.58
C TYR A 194 -23.69 -13.40 -12.69
N TYR A 195 -24.95 -13.83 -12.97
CA TYR A 195 -25.66 -14.88 -12.23
C TYR A 195 -25.82 -16.11 -13.11
N ARG A 196 -25.71 -17.27 -12.50
CA ARG A 196 -26.05 -18.53 -13.15
C ARG A 196 -27.50 -18.48 -13.64
N GLU A 197 -27.69 -18.49 -14.96
CA GLU A 197 -29.03 -18.56 -15.58
C GLU A 197 -29.68 -19.94 -15.37
N ASP A 198 -28.86 -20.94 -15.01
CA ASP A 198 -29.29 -22.32 -14.69
C ASP A 198 -29.67 -22.50 -13.22
N TYR A 199 -29.89 -21.41 -12.48
CA TYR A 199 -30.28 -21.48 -11.07
C TYR A 199 -31.75 -21.86 -10.96
N ASP A 200 -32.00 -23.04 -10.41
CA ASP A 200 -33.33 -23.42 -9.99
C ASP A 200 -33.79 -22.51 -8.86
N THR A 201 -34.73 -21.61 -9.14
CA THR A 201 -35.33 -20.69 -8.17
C THR A 201 -36.36 -21.35 -7.30
N SER A 202 -36.62 -22.65 -7.46
CA SER A 202 -37.53 -23.38 -6.58
C SER A 202 -36.98 -23.33 -5.14
N HIS A 203 -37.80 -22.91 -4.21
CA HIS A 203 -37.48 -22.87 -2.80
C HIS A 203 -38.53 -23.57 -1.98
N SER A 204 -38.16 -24.19 -0.93
CA SER A 204 -39.07 -24.77 0.06
C SER A 204 -39.72 -23.63 0.87
N ASP A 205 -40.98 -23.77 1.21
CA ASP A 205 -41.70 -22.88 2.14
C ASP A 205 -41.19 -23.03 3.60
N ALA A 206 -40.28 -23.97 3.82
CA ALA A 206 -39.68 -24.16 5.14
C ALA A 206 -38.74 -23.00 5.48
N VAL A 207 -38.96 -22.37 6.62
CA VAL A 207 -38.10 -21.30 7.14
C VAL A 207 -36.74 -21.87 7.49
N ALA A 208 -35.70 -21.52 6.74
CA ALA A 208 -34.33 -21.94 6.98
C ALA A 208 -33.62 -21.13 8.10
N LEU A 209 -34.01 -19.86 8.27
CA LEU A 209 -33.50 -18.97 9.31
C LEU A 209 -34.57 -17.92 9.67
N GLU A 210 -34.90 -17.81 10.95
CA GLU A 210 -35.81 -16.77 11.48
C GLU A 210 -35.03 -15.94 12.52
N LEU A 211 -34.98 -14.63 12.33
CA LEU A 211 -34.35 -13.68 13.26
C LEU A 211 -35.46 -12.90 13.99
N LYS A 212 -35.50 -13.00 15.31
CA LYS A 212 -36.51 -12.30 16.15
C LYS A 212 -35.82 -11.30 17.08
N ASN A 213 -36.32 -10.06 17.08
CA ASN A 213 -35.92 -9.00 18.01
C ASN A 213 -34.41 -8.69 17.98
N ILE A 214 -33.84 -8.49 16.77
CA ILE A 214 -32.48 -8.05 16.61
C ILE A 214 -32.40 -6.53 16.74
#